data_49846be1bc7dcfe7cb0fcbcb6d3008b6
#
_entry.id   49846be1bc7dcfe7cb0fcbcb6d3008b6
#
_cell.length_a   1.000
_cell.length_b   1.000
_cell.length_c   1.000
_cell.angle_alpha   90.00
_cell.angle_beta   90.00
_cell.angle_gamma   90.00
#
_symmetry.space_group_name_H-M   'P 1'
#
loop_
_entity.id
_entity.type
_entity.pdbx_description
1 polymer ?
#
loop_
_entity_poly.entity_id
_entity_poly.type
_entity_poly.pdbx_seq_one_letter_code
_entity_poly.pdbx_strand_id
1 'polypeptide(L)'
;EALEIIRQEGNEQVLLSGHSTGGLLVTLYASERVGNEKFDTIFCNSPFYDMNMPGYQKRLLVPLVALFGKYFPDVLLPGKISEWYGHSLHGEKKGEWDYNLVWKPHLVPALNAGWISAIHQGHTKIKKGIILTRPILVMHSHQSIYSNDWNTSFFVGDAILNVKDIEGGAERIVAPKRTIIEIEGGMHDLILSPLQVREQVYFSLFEWLKQTIK
;
A
#
# COMPACT_ATOMS: atom_id res chain seq x y z
N GLU A 1 -16.55 4.63 13.82
CA GLU A 1 -16.28 5.56 14.95
C GLU A 1 -15.39 6.72 14.51
N ALA A 2 -14.09 6.55 14.13
CA ALA A 2 -13.21 7.68 13.75
C ALA A 2 -13.80 8.57 12.64
N LEU A 3 -14.30 8.00 11.55
CA LEU A 3 -14.96 8.75 10.47
C LEU A 3 -16.25 9.45 10.93
N GLU A 4 -16.93 8.92 11.93
CA GLU A 4 -18.11 9.58 12.55
C GLU A 4 -17.70 10.84 13.29
N ILE A 5 -16.66 10.75 14.11
CA ILE A 5 -16.10 11.89 14.84
C ILE A 5 -15.67 12.99 13.85
N ILE A 6 -14.89 12.62 12.82
CA ILE A 6 -14.43 13.55 11.77
C ILE A 6 -15.62 14.28 11.12
N ARG A 7 -16.71 13.56 10.81
CA ARG A 7 -17.91 14.18 10.22
C ARG A 7 -18.67 15.05 11.23
N GLN A 8 -18.73 14.65 12.49
CA GLN A 8 -19.36 15.45 13.56
C GLN A 8 -18.61 16.74 13.86
N GLU A 9 -17.30 16.76 13.61
CA GLU A 9 -16.47 17.98 13.71
C GLU A 9 -16.68 18.96 12.55
N GLY A 10 -17.61 18.68 11.63
CA GLY A 10 -17.99 19.56 10.54
C GLY A 10 -17.14 19.43 9.27
N ASN A 11 -16.34 18.36 9.15
CA ASN A 11 -15.56 18.10 7.94
C ASN A 11 -16.49 17.66 6.81
N GLU A 12 -16.68 18.54 5.82
CA GLU A 12 -17.56 18.30 4.66
C GLU A 12 -16.93 17.34 3.63
N GLN A 13 -15.60 17.34 3.51
CA GLN A 13 -14.85 16.51 2.58
C GLN A 13 -13.86 15.63 3.31
N VAL A 14 -13.93 14.33 3.12
CA VAL A 14 -13.07 13.35 3.79
C VAL A 14 -12.40 12.44 2.77
N LEU A 15 -11.07 12.51 2.72
CA LEU A 15 -10.22 11.58 1.97
C LEU A 15 -9.84 10.40 2.85
N LEU A 16 -10.19 9.19 2.42
CA LEU A 16 -9.70 7.96 3.03
C LEU A 16 -8.38 7.56 2.39
N SER A 17 -7.28 7.62 3.14
CA SER A 17 -5.95 7.33 2.59
C SER A 17 -5.30 6.12 3.24
N GLY A 18 -4.52 5.36 2.45
CA GLY A 18 -3.74 4.23 2.93
C GLY A 18 -2.47 3.98 2.13
N HIS A 19 -1.38 3.65 2.84
CA HIS A 19 -0.11 3.26 2.25
C HIS A 19 0.13 1.75 2.43
N SER A 20 0.66 1.09 1.40
CA SER A 20 1.06 -0.32 1.43
C SER A 20 -0.08 -1.23 1.93
N THR A 21 0.10 -1.95 3.03
CA THR A 21 -0.98 -2.73 3.69
C THR A 21 -2.20 -1.86 4.02
N GLY A 22 -1.98 -0.60 4.44
CA GLY A 22 -3.05 0.38 4.66
C GLY A 22 -3.86 0.66 3.39
N GLY A 23 -3.23 0.68 2.21
CA GLY A 23 -3.91 0.81 0.92
C GLY A 23 -4.85 -0.36 0.62
N LEU A 24 -4.41 -1.60 0.92
CA LEU A 24 -5.30 -2.76 0.86
C LEU A 24 -6.48 -2.62 1.82
N LEU A 25 -6.21 -2.24 3.07
CA LEU A 25 -7.24 -2.11 4.11
C LEU A 25 -8.29 -1.07 3.76
N VAL A 26 -7.91 0.13 3.30
CA VAL A 26 -8.88 1.18 2.94
C VAL A 26 -9.70 0.80 1.71
N THR A 27 -9.11 0.08 0.74
CA THR A 27 -9.81 -0.45 -0.42
C THR A 27 -10.88 -1.47 -0.01
N LEU A 28 -10.52 -2.42 0.85
CA LEU A 28 -11.45 -3.43 1.37
C LEU A 28 -12.54 -2.79 2.23
N TYR A 29 -12.16 -1.88 3.13
CA TYR A 29 -13.10 -1.14 3.97
C TYR A 29 -14.14 -0.41 3.11
N ALA A 30 -13.69 0.29 2.08
CA ALA A 30 -14.57 1.02 1.18
C ALA A 30 -15.55 0.09 0.46
N SER A 31 -15.10 -1.09 0.02
CA SER A 31 -15.95 -2.07 -0.67
C SER A 31 -17.02 -2.70 0.23
N GLU A 32 -16.77 -2.74 1.54
CA GLU A 32 -17.70 -3.28 2.55
C GLU A 32 -18.67 -2.22 3.10
N ARG A 33 -18.53 -0.96 2.70
CA ARG A 33 -19.33 0.18 3.17
C ARG A 33 -20.17 0.85 2.08
N VAL A 34 -20.39 0.16 0.98
CA VAL A 34 -21.23 0.64 -0.12
C VAL A 34 -22.60 1.10 0.41
N GLY A 35 -22.95 2.36 0.11
CA GLY A 35 -24.20 2.98 0.57
C GLY A 35 -24.18 3.51 2.03
N ASN A 36 -23.06 3.38 2.74
CA ASN A 36 -22.89 3.91 4.09
C ASN A 36 -21.47 4.52 4.27
N GLU A 37 -20.98 5.17 3.24
CA GLU A 37 -19.67 5.79 3.25
C GLU A 37 -19.70 7.12 4.01
N LYS A 38 -18.74 7.28 4.92
CA LYS A 38 -18.48 8.52 5.63
C LYS A 38 -17.21 9.24 5.09
N PHE A 39 -16.80 8.89 3.89
CA PHE A 39 -15.69 9.47 3.14
C PHE A 39 -16.15 9.73 1.69
N ASP A 40 -15.45 10.62 1.00
CA ASP A 40 -15.85 11.07 -0.34
C ASP A 40 -14.94 10.49 -1.44
N THR A 41 -13.67 10.28 -1.13
CA THR A 41 -12.67 9.76 -2.06
C THR A 41 -11.68 8.85 -1.35
N ILE A 42 -10.93 8.06 -2.13
CA ILE A 42 -9.94 7.11 -1.65
C ILE A 42 -8.61 7.40 -2.34
N PHE A 43 -7.52 7.45 -1.56
CA PHE A 43 -6.16 7.51 -2.06
C PHE A 43 -5.33 6.34 -1.55
N CYS A 44 -4.73 5.58 -2.46
CA CYS A 44 -3.84 4.47 -2.15
C CYS A 44 -2.43 4.77 -2.66
N ASN A 45 -1.48 4.87 -1.73
CA ASN A 45 -0.07 5.03 -1.98
C ASN A 45 0.59 3.65 -1.94
N SER A 46 1.04 3.16 -3.10
CA SER A 46 1.66 1.83 -3.30
C SER A 46 0.92 0.71 -2.55
N PRO A 47 -0.37 0.47 -2.83
CA PRO A 47 -1.17 -0.48 -2.06
C PRO A 47 -0.70 -1.92 -2.23
N PHE A 48 -0.72 -2.70 -1.15
CA PHE A 48 -0.32 -4.11 -1.13
C PHE A 48 -1.41 -5.02 -1.69
N TYR A 49 -1.56 -5.08 -3.01
CA TYR A 49 -2.62 -5.86 -3.67
C TYR A 49 -2.23 -7.29 -4.02
N ASP A 50 -0.93 -7.64 -4.00
CA ASP A 50 -0.47 -9.03 -4.08
C ASP A 50 0.90 -9.21 -3.43
N MET A 51 1.26 -10.46 -3.10
CA MET A 51 2.57 -10.81 -2.54
C MET A 51 3.68 -10.58 -3.56
N ASN A 52 4.76 -9.91 -3.16
CA ASN A 52 5.95 -9.75 -3.99
C ASN A 52 6.82 -11.02 -3.95
N MET A 53 6.41 -12.03 -4.72
CA MET A 53 7.10 -13.31 -4.83
C MET A 53 6.76 -14.00 -6.16
N PRO A 54 7.53 -15.05 -6.57
CA PRO A 54 7.26 -15.79 -7.79
C PRO A 54 5.84 -16.36 -7.86
N GLY A 55 5.25 -16.37 -9.05
CA GLY A 55 3.86 -16.76 -9.26
C GLY A 55 3.49 -18.16 -8.77
N TYR A 56 4.42 -19.13 -8.84
CA TYR A 56 4.18 -20.47 -8.29
C TYR A 56 4.05 -20.46 -6.76
N GLN A 57 4.83 -19.61 -6.06
CA GLN A 57 4.72 -19.45 -4.61
C GLN A 57 3.40 -18.78 -4.23
N LYS A 58 2.98 -17.75 -4.98
CA LYS A 58 1.67 -17.11 -4.79
C LYS A 58 0.51 -18.10 -4.89
N ARG A 59 0.61 -19.06 -5.81
CA ARG A 59 -0.47 -20.03 -6.09
C ARG A 59 -0.49 -21.22 -5.15
N LEU A 60 0.65 -21.66 -4.64
CA LEU A 60 0.77 -22.88 -3.85
C LEU A 60 1.14 -22.60 -2.38
N LEU A 61 2.23 -21.87 -2.15
CA LEU A 61 2.74 -21.66 -0.80
C LEU A 61 1.87 -20.73 0.02
N VAL A 62 1.49 -19.58 -0.55
CA VAL A 62 0.69 -18.58 0.20
C VAL A 62 -0.66 -19.14 0.68
N PRO A 63 -1.47 -19.85 -0.15
CA PRO A 63 -2.71 -20.46 0.32
C PRO A 63 -2.51 -21.51 1.41
N LEU A 64 -1.43 -22.31 1.33
CA LEU A 64 -1.12 -23.32 2.36
C LEU A 64 -0.75 -22.66 3.69
N VAL A 65 0.11 -21.64 3.66
CA VAL A 65 0.47 -20.87 4.86
C VAL A 65 -0.74 -20.12 5.40
N ALA A 66 -1.59 -19.56 4.54
CA ALA A 66 -2.81 -18.90 4.95
C ALA A 66 -3.81 -19.87 5.64
N LEU A 67 -3.94 -21.08 5.09
CA LEU A 67 -4.77 -22.13 5.73
C LEU A 67 -4.19 -22.54 7.10
N PHE A 68 -2.88 -22.75 7.17
CA PHE A 68 -2.18 -23.00 8.43
C PHE A 68 -2.39 -21.87 9.44
N GLY A 69 -2.23 -20.62 9.01
CA GLY A 69 -2.40 -19.43 9.86
C GLY A 69 -3.82 -19.22 10.38
N LYS A 70 -4.84 -19.82 9.73
CA LYS A 70 -6.21 -19.82 10.24
C LYS A 70 -6.35 -20.59 11.56
N TYR A 71 -5.55 -21.65 11.75
CA TYR A 71 -5.59 -22.52 12.93
C TYR A 71 -4.46 -22.22 13.91
N PHE A 72 -3.34 -21.68 13.44
CA PHE A 72 -2.14 -21.37 14.23
C PHE A 72 -1.67 -19.93 13.95
N PRO A 73 -2.47 -18.91 14.33
CA PRO A 73 -2.23 -17.52 13.93
C PRO A 73 -0.93 -16.92 14.50
N ASP A 74 -0.52 -17.34 15.69
CA ASP A 74 0.61 -16.74 16.41
C ASP A 74 1.97 -17.32 16.01
N VAL A 75 1.99 -18.34 15.15
CA VAL A 75 3.25 -18.95 14.70
C VAL A 75 4.01 -17.94 13.84
N LEU A 76 5.24 -17.62 14.25
CA LEU A 76 6.15 -16.76 13.51
C LEU A 76 6.70 -17.51 12.28
N LEU A 77 6.67 -16.87 11.15
CA LEU A 77 7.16 -17.42 9.89
C LEU A 77 8.63 -17.08 9.69
N PRO A 78 9.45 -18.03 9.17
CA PRO A 78 10.81 -17.72 8.78
C PRO A 78 10.79 -16.77 7.57
N GLY A 79 11.65 -15.78 7.57
CA GLY A 79 11.82 -14.82 6.49
C GLY A 79 12.26 -13.47 7.02
N LYS A 80 12.93 -12.72 6.17
CA LYS A 80 13.34 -11.34 6.46
C LYS A 80 13.04 -10.50 5.22
N ILE A 81 12.44 -9.34 5.42
CA ILE A 81 12.41 -8.28 4.41
C ILE A 81 13.74 -7.56 4.49
N SER A 82 14.33 -7.24 3.35
CA SER A 82 15.61 -6.52 3.30
C SER A 82 15.55 -5.21 4.09
N GLU A 83 16.60 -4.92 4.86
CA GLU A 83 16.73 -3.66 5.60
C GLU A 83 17.07 -2.46 4.70
N TRP A 84 17.45 -2.70 3.44
CA TRP A 84 17.93 -1.66 2.53
C TRP A 84 16.90 -0.58 2.24
N TYR A 85 15.61 -0.92 2.19
CA TYR A 85 14.56 0.08 2.11
C TYR A 85 14.53 0.99 3.36
N GLY A 86 14.62 0.42 4.55
CA GLY A 86 14.74 1.21 5.79
C GLY A 86 16.00 2.10 5.79
N HIS A 87 17.12 1.59 5.29
CA HIS A 87 18.36 2.35 5.13
C HIS A 87 18.24 3.50 4.11
N SER A 88 17.44 3.34 3.05
CA SER A 88 17.22 4.41 2.07
C SER A 88 16.32 5.53 2.61
N LEU A 89 15.63 5.31 3.71
CA LEU A 89 14.77 6.32 4.32
C LEU A 89 15.47 7.13 5.42
N HIS A 90 16.17 6.47 6.35
CA HIS A 90 16.63 7.09 7.59
C HIS A 90 17.98 7.81 7.43
N GLY A 91 18.07 9.04 7.99
CA GLY A 91 19.24 9.89 7.91
C GLY A 91 20.51 9.35 8.60
N GLU A 92 20.38 8.48 9.61
CA GLU A 92 21.54 7.77 10.19
C GLU A 92 22.20 6.78 9.23
N LYS A 93 21.55 6.46 8.10
CA LYS A 93 22.03 5.53 7.06
C LYS A 93 22.27 6.25 5.75
N LYS A 94 21.33 6.18 4.83
CA LYS A 94 21.47 6.69 3.45
C LYS A 94 20.36 7.69 3.07
N GLY A 95 19.29 7.75 3.87
CA GLY A 95 18.12 8.59 3.62
C GLY A 95 18.21 9.98 4.23
N GLU A 96 17.11 10.70 4.21
CA GLU A 96 17.00 12.09 4.69
C GLU A 96 15.99 12.24 5.84
N TRP A 97 15.27 11.17 6.19
CA TRP A 97 14.18 11.24 7.18
C TRP A 97 14.69 10.92 8.58
N ASP A 98 14.20 11.70 9.56
CA ASP A 98 14.42 11.43 10.98
C ASP A 98 13.11 10.94 11.60
N TYR A 99 13.11 9.70 12.12
CA TYR A 99 11.99 9.09 12.80
C TYR A 99 12.45 8.08 13.84
N ASN A 100 11.60 7.76 14.79
CA ASN A 100 11.93 6.86 15.89
C ASN A 100 12.08 5.41 15.42
N LEU A 101 13.30 4.88 15.48
CA LEU A 101 13.63 3.51 15.05
C LEU A 101 13.06 2.42 15.97
N VAL A 102 12.59 2.75 17.17
CA VAL A 102 11.85 1.81 18.03
C VAL A 102 10.46 1.54 17.43
N TRP A 103 9.85 2.56 16.83
CA TRP A 103 8.51 2.43 16.20
C TRP A 103 8.59 1.93 14.76
N LYS A 104 9.60 2.34 14.02
CA LYS A 104 9.82 1.93 12.62
C LYS A 104 11.26 1.47 12.44
N PRO A 105 11.61 0.22 12.84
CA PRO A 105 12.96 -0.31 12.68
C PRO A 105 13.31 -0.51 11.20
N HIS A 106 14.61 -0.49 10.89
CA HIS A 106 15.08 -0.78 9.53
C HIS A 106 14.72 -2.19 9.08
N LEU A 107 14.84 -3.16 9.99
CA LEU A 107 14.47 -4.54 9.75
C LEU A 107 12.99 -4.74 10.15
N VAL A 108 12.18 -5.17 9.18
CA VAL A 108 10.78 -5.50 9.45
C VAL A 108 10.70 -6.71 10.38
N PRO A 109 9.90 -6.66 11.45
CA PRO A 109 9.70 -7.80 12.35
C PRO A 109 9.18 -9.03 11.61
N ALA A 110 9.47 -10.22 12.18
CA ALA A 110 8.92 -11.46 11.64
C ALA A 110 7.40 -11.43 11.59
N LEU A 111 6.85 -11.91 10.49
CA LEU A 111 5.41 -11.98 10.28
C LEU A 111 4.85 -13.25 10.94
N ASN A 112 3.64 -13.19 11.48
CA ASN A 112 2.94 -14.38 11.92
C ASN A 112 2.04 -14.97 10.83
N ALA A 113 1.68 -16.25 10.98
CA ALA A 113 0.88 -16.95 10.00
C ALA A 113 -0.55 -16.40 9.90
N GLY A 114 -1.09 -15.87 11.00
CA GLY A 114 -2.41 -15.23 11.06
C GLY A 114 -2.46 -13.97 10.19
N TRP A 115 -1.40 -13.16 10.20
CA TRP A 115 -1.30 -12.00 9.33
C TRP A 115 -1.30 -12.43 7.84
N ILE A 116 -0.53 -13.45 7.48
CA ILE A 116 -0.54 -13.99 6.10
C ILE A 116 -1.94 -14.48 5.71
N SER A 117 -2.65 -15.14 6.65
CA SER A 117 -4.02 -15.59 6.41
C SER A 117 -4.97 -14.42 6.11
N ALA A 118 -4.92 -13.37 6.91
CA ALA A 118 -5.75 -12.17 6.73
C ALA A 118 -5.43 -11.44 5.41
N ILE A 119 -4.14 -11.23 5.11
CA ILE A 119 -3.68 -10.59 3.87
C ILE A 119 -4.08 -11.42 2.65
N HIS A 120 -3.91 -12.74 2.69
CA HIS A 120 -4.32 -13.61 1.59
C HIS A 120 -5.82 -13.53 1.29
N GLN A 121 -6.66 -13.41 2.32
CA GLN A 121 -8.10 -13.18 2.15
C GLN A 121 -8.36 -11.84 1.45
N GLY A 122 -7.66 -10.77 1.85
CA GLY A 122 -7.73 -9.46 1.21
C GLY A 122 -7.32 -9.52 -0.27
N HIS A 123 -6.17 -10.11 -0.57
CA HIS A 123 -5.68 -10.29 -1.95
C HIS A 123 -6.66 -11.13 -2.79
N THR A 124 -7.31 -12.13 -2.21
CA THR A 124 -8.32 -12.94 -2.89
C THR A 124 -9.54 -12.11 -3.28
N LYS A 125 -9.98 -11.16 -2.41
CA LYS A 125 -11.06 -10.23 -2.74
C LYS A 125 -10.64 -9.29 -3.88
N ILE A 126 -9.45 -8.70 -3.85
CA ILE A 126 -8.92 -7.87 -4.94
C ILE A 126 -8.90 -8.66 -6.26
N LYS A 127 -8.38 -9.90 -6.26
CA LYS A 127 -8.29 -10.76 -7.46
C LYS A 127 -9.65 -11.11 -8.06
N LYS A 128 -10.69 -11.20 -7.25
CA LYS A 128 -12.08 -11.42 -7.71
C LYS A 128 -12.73 -10.17 -8.29
N GLY A 129 -12.14 -9.03 -8.09
CA GLY A 129 -12.70 -7.73 -8.43
C GLY A 129 -13.45 -7.09 -7.26
N ILE A 130 -13.33 -5.78 -7.15
CA ILE A 130 -13.96 -4.97 -6.10
C ILE A 130 -14.79 -3.87 -6.74
N ILE A 131 -15.97 -3.63 -6.20
CA ILE A 131 -16.84 -2.52 -6.62
C ILE A 131 -16.83 -1.47 -5.52
N LEU A 132 -16.54 -0.23 -5.89
CA LEU A 132 -16.57 0.94 -5.04
C LEU A 132 -17.60 1.93 -5.57
N THR A 133 -18.24 2.67 -4.69
CA THR A 133 -19.17 3.74 -5.02
C THR A 133 -18.55 5.13 -4.93
N ARG A 134 -17.30 5.21 -4.47
CA ARG A 134 -16.53 6.44 -4.37
C ARG A 134 -15.31 6.40 -5.30
N PRO A 135 -14.88 7.57 -5.79
CA PRO A 135 -13.66 7.68 -6.61
C PRO A 135 -12.43 7.17 -5.87
N ILE A 136 -11.52 6.53 -6.62
CA ILE A 136 -10.24 6.05 -6.10
C ILE A 136 -9.08 6.52 -6.96
N LEU A 137 -8.02 6.99 -6.31
CA LEU A 137 -6.70 7.23 -6.87
C LEU A 137 -5.73 6.19 -6.32
N VAL A 138 -5.05 5.50 -7.21
CA VAL A 138 -3.92 4.61 -6.87
C VAL A 138 -2.66 5.22 -7.47
N MET A 139 -1.68 5.48 -6.65
CA MET A 139 -0.34 5.87 -7.11
C MET A 139 0.67 4.79 -6.74
N HIS A 140 1.65 4.56 -7.61
CA HIS A 140 2.75 3.63 -7.37
C HIS A 140 4.01 4.06 -8.11
N SER A 141 5.15 3.49 -7.75
CA SER A 141 6.40 3.70 -8.47
C SER A 141 6.33 3.18 -9.90
N HIS A 142 7.11 3.77 -10.79
CA HIS A 142 7.25 3.29 -12.19
C HIS A 142 7.98 1.94 -12.29
N GLN A 143 8.79 1.56 -11.30
CA GLN A 143 9.56 0.32 -11.33
C GLN A 143 9.69 -0.34 -9.96
N SER A 144 9.90 -1.67 -9.98
CA SER A 144 10.28 -2.45 -8.79
C SER A 144 11.79 -2.63 -8.75
N ILE A 145 12.35 -2.61 -7.53
CA ILE A 145 13.78 -2.83 -7.29
C ILE A 145 13.98 -4.21 -6.65
N TYR A 146 14.80 -5.03 -7.29
CA TYR A 146 15.19 -6.35 -6.80
C TYR A 146 16.71 -6.38 -6.65
N SER A 147 17.20 -6.14 -5.45
CA SER A 147 18.62 -6.20 -5.14
C SER A 147 18.85 -6.79 -3.75
N ASN A 148 19.84 -7.69 -3.64
CA ASN A 148 20.27 -8.23 -2.36
C ASN A 148 21.27 -7.31 -1.66
N ASP A 149 21.90 -6.41 -2.40
CA ASP A 149 22.91 -5.48 -1.90
C ASP A 149 22.45 -4.03 -2.07
N TRP A 150 22.94 -3.18 -1.18
CA TRP A 150 22.69 -1.75 -1.26
C TRP A 150 23.21 -1.15 -2.57
N ASN A 151 22.37 -0.35 -3.21
CA ASN A 151 22.74 0.53 -4.32
C ASN A 151 21.74 1.70 -4.43
N THR A 152 22.06 2.68 -5.28
CA THR A 152 21.28 3.92 -5.41
C THR A 152 19.90 3.73 -6.03
N SER A 153 19.60 2.56 -6.64
CA SER A 153 18.28 2.30 -7.19
C SER A 153 17.18 2.27 -6.13
N PHE A 154 17.54 2.03 -4.86
CA PHE A 154 16.60 2.10 -3.74
C PHE A 154 15.96 3.49 -3.55
N PHE A 155 16.51 4.54 -4.15
CA PHE A 155 15.94 5.89 -4.13
C PHE A 155 14.98 6.18 -5.28
N VAL A 156 14.90 5.27 -6.28
CA VAL A 156 14.17 5.55 -7.53
C VAL A 156 13.20 4.44 -7.93
N GLY A 157 12.81 3.57 -7.00
CA GLY A 157 11.88 2.48 -7.28
C GLY A 157 11.29 1.85 -6.03
N ASP A 158 10.26 1.04 -6.21
CA ASP A 158 9.64 0.25 -5.13
C ASP A 158 10.48 -0.99 -4.82
N ALA A 159 11.14 -0.99 -3.66
CA ALA A 159 11.97 -2.10 -3.19
C ALA A 159 11.20 -3.12 -2.33
N ILE A 160 9.90 -2.93 -2.14
CA ILE A 160 9.04 -3.77 -1.30
C ILE A 160 8.03 -4.53 -2.13
N LEU A 161 7.34 -3.88 -3.08
CA LEU A 161 6.27 -4.49 -3.86
C LEU A 161 6.62 -4.60 -5.35
N ASN A 162 5.92 -5.48 -6.04
CA ASN A 162 5.93 -5.53 -7.49
C ASN A 162 4.90 -4.53 -8.02
N VAL A 163 5.36 -3.50 -8.75
CA VAL A 163 4.48 -2.44 -9.28
C VAL A 163 3.43 -2.97 -10.24
N LYS A 164 3.73 -4.01 -11.00
CA LYS A 164 2.76 -4.68 -11.90
C LYS A 164 1.64 -5.39 -11.13
N ASP A 165 1.93 -5.89 -9.93
CA ASP A 165 0.92 -6.47 -9.06
C ASP A 165 0.01 -5.38 -8.48
N ILE A 166 0.56 -4.18 -8.20
CA ILE A 166 -0.22 -3.02 -7.76
C ILE A 166 -1.16 -2.59 -8.87
N GLU A 167 -0.64 -2.36 -10.08
CA GLU A 167 -1.40 -1.97 -11.26
C GLU A 167 -2.49 -2.99 -11.58
N GLY A 168 -2.13 -4.28 -11.72
CA GLY A 168 -3.10 -5.34 -12.03
C GLY A 168 -4.16 -5.54 -10.95
N GLY A 169 -3.86 -5.25 -9.68
CA GLY A 169 -4.84 -5.21 -8.60
C GLY A 169 -5.77 -4.01 -8.71
N ALA A 170 -5.22 -2.83 -9.00
CA ALA A 170 -5.98 -1.60 -9.19
C ALA A 170 -6.93 -1.68 -10.40
N GLU A 171 -6.51 -2.31 -11.49
CA GLU A 171 -7.35 -2.53 -12.68
C GLU A 171 -8.60 -3.35 -12.41
N ARG A 172 -8.59 -4.19 -11.37
CA ARG A 172 -9.75 -5.00 -10.97
C ARG A 172 -10.76 -4.26 -10.10
N ILE A 173 -10.48 -3.01 -9.77
CA ILE A 173 -11.40 -2.16 -9.00
C ILE A 173 -12.32 -1.43 -9.97
N VAL A 174 -13.61 -1.63 -9.81
CA VAL A 174 -14.66 -0.86 -10.50
C VAL A 174 -15.08 0.29 -9.58
N ALA A 175 -14.99 1.53 -10.07
CA ALA A 175 -15.34 2.73 -9.33
C ALA A 175 -15.90 3.81 -10.29
N PRO A 176 -16.66 4.80 -9.78
CA PRO A 176 -17.16 5.91 -10.62
C PRO A 176 -16.04 6.66 -11.33
N LYS A 177 -14.89 6.82 -10.67
CA LYS A 177 -13.65 7.32 -11.26
C LYS A 177 -12.50 6.53 -10.64
N ARG A 178 -11.84 5.71 -11.43
CA ARG A 178 -10.59 5.03 -11.06
C ARG A 178 -9.46 5.69 -11.82
N THR A 179 -8.49 6.20 -11.08
CA THR A 179 -7.28 6.81 -11.64
C THR A 179 -6.07 6.04 -11.11
N ILE A 180 -5.18 5.63 -12.00
CA ILE A 180 -3.90 5.00 -11.66
C ILE A 180 -2.81 5.92 -12.18
N ILE A 181 -1.86 6.31 -11.33
CA ILE A 181 -0.74 7.19 -11.68
C ILE A 181 0.57 6.49 -11.31
N GLU A 182 1.38 6.29 -12.31
CA GLU A 182 2.77 5.85 -12.18
C GLU A 182 3.66 7.07 -11.88
N ILE A 183 4.50 6.97 -10.87
CA ILE A 183 5.39 8.04 -10.41
C ILE A 183 6.83 7.67 -10.76
N GLU A 184 7.40 8.41 -11.70
CA GLU A 184 8.80 8.27 -12.09
C GLU A 184 9.72 8.57 -10.89
N GLY A 185 10.68 7.69 -10.63
CA GLY A 185 11.59 7.82 -9.48
C GLY A 185 10.94 7.63 -8.10
N GLY A 186 9.67 7.20 -8.04
CA GLY A 186 8.96 6.97 -6.78
C GLY A 186 9.54 5.79 -5.99
N MET A 187 9.75 5.97 -4.68
CA MET A 187 10.06 4.88 -3.74
C MET A 187 8.78 4.11 -3.38
N HIS A 188 8.89 3.06 -2.55
CA HIS A 188 7.71 2.32 -2.06
C HIS A 188 6.70 3.24 -1.35
N ASP A 189 7.15 4.05 -0.41
CA ASP A 189 6.33 5.16 0.10
C ASP A 189 6.63 6.40 -0.75
N LEU A 190 5.73 6.74 -1.66
CA LEU A 190 5.91 7.85 -2.59
C LEU A 190 6.09 9.19 -1.89
N ILE A 191 5.48 9.36 -0.71
CA ILE A 191 5.58 10.58 0.10
C ILE A 191 6.96 10.70 0.76
N LEU A 192 7.66 9.60 0.93
CA LEU A 192 9.02 9.57 1.48
C LEU A 192 10.11 9.58 0.40
N SER A 193 9.74 9.67 -0.87
CA SER A 193 10.67 9.80 -2.00
C SER A 193 11.49 11.10 -1.93
N PRO A 194 12.59 11.24 -2.70
CA PRO A 194 13.34 12.48 -2.82
C PRO A 194 12.44 13.68 -3.15
N LEU A 195 12.84 14.90 -2.72
CA LEU A 195 12.00 16.10 -2.74
C LEU A 195 11.26 16.33 -4.06
N GLN A 196 11.96 16.27 -5.18
CA GLN A 196 11.36 16.52 -6.50
C GLN A 196 10.26 15.52 -6.85
N VAL A 197 10.42 14.26 -6.46
CA VAL A 197 9.44 13.20 -6.72
C VAL A 197 8.22 13.38 -5.81
N ARG A 198 8.40 13.67 -4.53
CA ARG A 198 7.25 13.89 -3.63
C ARG A 198 6.46 15.16 -3.95
N GLU A 199 7.11 16.21 -4.48
CA GLU A 199 6.41 17.38 -5.02
C GLU A 199 5.48 16.99 -6.17
N GLN A 200 5.94 16.13 -7.08
CA GLN A 200 5.11 15.58 -8.15
C GLN A 200 3.95 14.75 -7.60
N VAL A 201 4.18 13.94 -6.55
CA VAL A 201 3.14 13.16 -5.89
C VAL A 201 2.07 14.07 -5.31
N TYR A 202 2.45 15.10 -4.55
CA TYR A 202 1.51 16.08 -4.00
C TYR A 202 0.77 16.84 -5.08
N PHE A 203 1.46 17.31 -6.10
CA PHE A 203 0.83 17.99 -7.23
C PHE A 203 -0.24 17.11 -7.88
N SER A 204 0.10 15.86 -8.19
CA SER A 204 -0.83 14.90 -8.81
C SER A 204 -2.03 14.60 -7.92
N LEU A 205 -1.80 14.42 -6.61
CA LEU A 205 -2.86 14.17 -5.63
C LEU A 205 -3.83 15.35 -5.55
N PHE A 206 -3.30 16.56 -5.38
CA PHE A 206 -4.15 17.74 -5.21
C PHE A 206 -4.90 18.12 -6.50
N GLU A 207 -4.28 17.97 -7.67
CA GLU A 207 -4.96 18.16 -8.94
C GLU A 207 -6.09 17.13 -9.14
N TRP A 208 -5.86 15.87 -8.77
CA TRP A 208 -6.89 14.85 -8.83
C TRP A 208 -8.04 15.16 -7.86
N LEU A 209 -7.74 15.60 -6.64
CA LEU A 209 -8.75 15.99 -5.65
C LEU A 209 -9.62 17.14 -6.15
N LYS A 210 -9.02 18.23 -6.67
CA LYS A 210 -9.75 19.37 -7.25
C LYS A 210 -10.71 18.97 -8.37
N GLN A 211 -10.33 17.98 -9.18
CA GLN A 211 -11.15 17.46 -10.29
C GLN A 211 -12.22 16.46 -9.84
N THR A 212 -12.15 15.97 -8.62
CA THR A 212 -12.95 14.84 -8.16
C THR A 212 -13.93 15.23 -7.05
N ILE A 213 -13.52 16.11 -6.17
CA ILE A 213 -14.34 16.64 -5.08
C ILE A 213 -14.87 18.01 -5.54
N LYS A 214 -16.19 18.11 -5.62
CA LYS A 214 -16.90 19.36 -5.96
C LYS A 214 -17.42 20.02 -4.70
#